data_0b2f2c4b61fa3eef2df60c6a2432cd7e
#
_entry.id   0b2f2c4b61fa3eef2df60c6a2432cd7e
#
_cell.length_a   1.000
_cell.length_b   1.000
_cell.length_c   1.000
_cell.angle_alpha   90.00
_cell.angle_beta   90.00
_cell.angle_gamma   90.00
#
_symmetry.space_group_name_H-M   'P 1'
#
loop_
_entity.id
_entity.type
_entity.pdbx_description
1 polymer ?
#
loop_
_entity_poly.entity_id
_entity_poly.type
_entity_poly.pdbx_seq_one_letter_code
_entity_poly.pdbx_strand_id
1 'polypeptide(L)'
;VEGPGGQGTFTCFTNMSLSTDTTGSTFLTELKRRDGNDLGILPSDTLTASWVKDGVTYTRSVSPIGDTLDIAAAIRLVTESHAGLGPTNELIGMDEYNRPVYTPDNKPGITVQANKPGVDGQIAGLTFCVTDSEGKMRNDVNATLDAFKETIRGQNPSEDNALVLQTGTRANQEIKVGFTDMRSAALGLQSQSGNGWDHQPLPAPLTPLPPNFTDTQVVGMGPKIQVTTREAANAAINVFDNALIKATDEAVNIGAVQNRLQYTSNNLIVASENVQASESTIRDADMAKEMTAYTKNN
;
A
#
# COMPACT_ATOMS: atom_id res chain seq x y z
N VAL A 1 -7.88 6.53 2.28
CA VAL A 1 -8.77 7.37 3.08
C VAL A 1 -8.08 7.71 4.39
N GLU A 2 -7.89 8.98 4.66
CA GLU A 2 -7.30 9.42 5.93
C GLU A 2 -8.28 9.15 7.08
N GLY A 3 -7.79 8.60 8.17
CA GLY A 3 -8.58 8.41 9.38
C GLY A 3 -8.95 9.76 10.02
N PRO A 4 -10.08 9.87 10.71
CA PRO A 4 -10.46 11.09 11.39
C PRO A 4 -9.40 11.51 12.43
N GLY A 5 -8.90 12.74 12.35
CA GLY A 5 -7.94 13.29 13.31
C GLY A 5 -6.48 12.99 13.05
N GLY A 6 -6.07 12.73 11.80
CA GLY A 6 -4.66 12.46 11.46
C GLY A 6 -4.15 11.10 11.91
N GLN A 7 -5.01 10.09 11.96
CA GLN A 7 -4.68 8.75 12.45
C GLN A 7 -4.01 7.82 11.43
N GLY A 8 -3.54 8.36 10.31
CA GLY A 8 -2.92 7.57 9.23
C GLY A 8 -3.90 7.17 8.13
N THR A 9 -3.41 6.39 7.16
CA THR A 9 -4.16 5.96 5.98
C THR A 9 -4.75 4.57 6.17
N PHE A 10 -5.89 4.30 5.52
CA PHE A 10 -6.48 2.97 5.47
C PHE A 10 -5.84 2.14 4.36
N THR A 11 -5.71 0.84 4.56
CA THR A 11 -5.34 -0.07 3.48
C THR A 11 -6.54 -0.25 2.54
N CYS A 12 -6.33 -0.10 1.23
CA CYS A 12 -7.35 -0.35 0.22
C CYS A 12 -6.82 -1.29 -0.86
N PHE A 13 -7.65 -2.27 -1.23
CA PHE A 13 -7.42 -3.18 -2.36
C PHE A 13 -8.49 -2.95 -3.42
N THR A 14 -8.09 -2.80 -4.66
CA THR A 14 -9.02 -2.57 -5.77
C THR A 14 -8.87 -3.64 -6.84
N ASN A 15 -10.00 -4.20 -7.28
CA ASN A 15 -10.07 -5.12 -8.42
C ASN A 15 -10.57 -4.37 -9.66
N MET A 16 -9.71 -4.30 -10.66
CA MET A 16 -9.97 -3.64 -11.94
C MET A 16 -10.30 -4.62 -13.07
N SER A 17 -10.30 -5.92 -12.80
CA SER A 17 -10.52 -6.97 -13.81
C SER A 17 -11.99 -7.31 -14.01
N LEU A 18 -12.83 -6.88 -13.08
CA LEU A 18 -14.28 -7.02 -13.18
C LEU A 18 -14.90 -5.94 -14.09
N SER A 19 -16.11 -6.20 -14.60
CA SER A 19 -16.86 -5.24 -15.42
C SER A 19 -17.09 -3.93 -14.69
N THR A 20 -17.17 -2.84 -15.46
CA THR A 20 -17.49 -1.49 -14.96
C THR A 20 -18.88 -1.38 -14.35
N ASP A 21 -19.78 -2.26 -14.76
CA ASP A 21 -21.17 -2.28 -14.28
C ASP A 21 -21.32 -3.05 -12.95
N THR A 22 -20.23 -3.64 -12.47
CA THR A 22 -20.24 -4.41 -11.23
C THR A 22 -20.43 -3.48 -10.04
N THR A 23 -21.44 -3.76 -9.22
CA THR A 23 -21.74 -3.06 -7.97
C THR A 23 -21.67 -4.03 -6.80
N GLY A 24 -21.69 -3.55 -5.54
CA GLY A 24 -21.69 -4.43 -4.38
C GLY A 24 -22.90 -5.35 -4.28
N SER A 25 -24.02 -4.95 -4.88
CA SER A 25 -25.24 -5.76 -4.95
C SER A 25 -25.25 -6.73 -6.13
N THR A 26 -24.22 -6.76 -6.97
CA THR A 26 -24.10 -7.74 -8.06
C THR A 26 -23.84 -9.11 -7.46
N PHE A 27 -24.65 -10.11 -7.84
CA PHE A 27 -24.45 -11.48 -7.37
C PHE A 27 -23.19 -12.09 -7.98
N LEU A 28 -22.53 -12.97 -7.22
CA LEU A 28 -21.31 -13.64 -7.69
C LEU A 28 -21.53 -14.46 -8.97
N THR A 29 -22.72 -15.03 -9.12
CA THR A 29 -23.12 -15.81 -10.30
C THR A 29 -23.34 -14.95 -11.55
N GLU A 30 -23.56 -13.65 -11.38
CA GLU A 30 -23.80 -12.68 -12.47
C GLU A 30 -22.55 -11.84 -12.80
N LEU A 31 -21.42 -12.15 -12.18
CA LEU A 31 -20.19 -11.40 -12.39
C LEU A 31 -19.69 -11.54 -13.82
N LYS A 32 -19.25 -10.40 -14.36
CA LYS A 32 -18.65 -10.31 -15.68
C LYS A 32 -17.22 -9.79 -15.60
N ARG A 33 -16.43 -10.27 -16.55
CA ARG A 33 -15.08 -9.76 -16.79
C ARG A 33 -15.15 -8.37 -17.42
N ARG A 34 -14.03 -7.67 -17.45
CA ARG A 34 -13.91 -6.35 -18.08
C ARG A 34 -14.28 -6.35 -19.57
N ASP A 35 -14.14 -7.47 -20.26
CA ASP A 35 -14.51 -7.68 -21.66
C ASP A 35 -16.02 -7.96 -21.87
N GLY A 36 -16.81 -8.01 -20.81
CA GLY A 36 -18.24 -8.27 -20.82
C GLY A 36 -18.63 -9.74 -20.78
N ASN A 37 -17.66 -10.67 -20.82
CA ASN A 37 -17.92 -12.10 -20.73
C ASN A 37 -18.26 -12.49 -19.28
N ASP A 38 -19.21 -13.42 -19.14
CA ASP A 38 -19.58 -13.95 -17.83
C ASP A 38 -18.39 -14.67 -17.17
N LEU A 39 -18.27 -14.50 -15.87
CA LEU A 39 -17.24 -15.18 -15.10
C LEU A 39 -17.53 -16.67 -14.94
N GLY A 40 -18.81 -17.05 -15.01
CA GLY A 40 -19.27 -18.43 -15.00
C GLY A 40 -19.21 -19.09 -13.62
N ILE A 41 -19.34 -18.34 -12.53
CA ILE A 41 -19.46 -18.87 -11.18
C ILE A 41 -20.80 -19.59 -11.06
N LEU A 42 -20.79 -20.81 -10.50
CA LEU A 42 -22.00 -21.60 -10.32
C LEU A 42 -22.51 -21.49 -8.87
N PRO A 43 -23.85 -21.60 -8.66
CA PRO A 43 -24.41 -21.59 -7.31
C PRO A 43 -23.89 -22.71 -6.40
N SER A 44 -23.45 -23.83 -7.00
CA SER A 44 -22.88 -24.98 -6.28
C SER A 44 -21.41 -24.79 -5.87
N ASP A 45 -20.76 -23.76 -6.39
CA ASP A 45 -19.35 -23.48 -6.10
C ASP A 45 -19.15 -23.03 -4.63
N THR A 46 -17.93 -23.10 -4.17
CA THR A 46 -17.51 -22.64 -2.83
C THR A 46 -16.60 -21.43 -2.99
N LEU A 47 -16.92 -20.35 -2.28
CA LEU A 47 -16.05 -19.18 -2.16
C LEU A 47 -15.23 -19.28 -0.88
N THR A 48 -13.92 -19.08 -0.99
CA THR A 48 -12.99 -18.97 0.14
C THR A 48 -12.29 -17.63 0.08
N ALA A 49 -12.42 -16.84 1.15
CA ALA A 49 -11.70 -15.60 1.33
C ALA A 49 -10.56 -15.82 2.35
N SER A 50 -9.35 -15.41 2.00
CA SER A 50 -8.19 -15.47 2.90
C SER A 50 -7.51 -14.11 2.96
N TRP A 51 -7.10 -13.69 4.16
CA TRP A 51 -6.38 -12.45 4.35
C TRP A 51 -5.33 -12.59 5.44
N VAL A 52 -4.32 -11.73 5.38
CA VAL A 52 -3.25 -11.69 6.38
C VAL A 52 -3.35 -10.38 7.15
N LYS A 53 -3.44 -10.50 8.47
CA LYS A 53 -3.40 -9.38 9.40
C LYS A 53 -2.45 -9.72 10.53
N ASP A 54 -1.58 -8.81 10.90
CA ASP A 54 -0.56 -8.99 11.94
C ASP A 54 0.28 -10.28 11.78
N GLY A 55 0.59 -10.66 10.53
CA GLY A 55 1.32 -11.89 10.22
C GLY A 55 0.51 -13.18 10.36
N VAL A 56 -0.75 -13.10 10.77
CA VAL A 56 -1.65 -14.25 10.90
C VAL A 56 -2.56 -14.34 9.68
N THR A 57 -2.65 -15.52 9.09
CA THR A 57 -3.58 -15.79 7.98
C THR A 57 -4.92 -16.25 8.52
N TYR A 58 -5.96 -15.58 8.06
CA TYR A 58 -7.36 -15.92 8.36
C TYR A 58 -8.02 -16.43 7.09
N THR A 59 -8.91 -17.41 7.23
CA THR A 59 -9.63 -18.01 6.10
C THR A 59 -11.08 -18.22 6.48
N ARG A 60 -12.00 -17.84 5.58
CA ARG A 60 -13.43 -18.07 5.69
C ARG A 60 -14.00 -18.58 4.39
N SER A 61 -15.02 -19.43 4.47
CA SER A 61 -15.65 -19.99 3.29
C SER A 61 -17.17 -19.96 3.37
N VAL A 62 -17.77 -19.89 2.19
CA VAL A 62 -19.21 -20.04 1.97
C VAL A 62 -19.40 -21.19 0.98
N SER A 63 -20.14 -22.21 1.39
CA SER A 63 -20.41 -23.40 0.58
C SER A 63 -21.82 -23.93 0.83
N PRO A 64 -22.66 -24.05 -0.20
CA PRO A 64 -22.51 -23.49 -1.55
C PRO A 64 -22.71 -21.97 -1.57
N ILE A 65 -22.22 -21.30 -2.62
CA ILE A 65 -22.39 -19.84 -2.84
C ILE A 65 -23.88 -19.48 -2.93
N GLY A 66 -24.67 -20.29 -3.60
CA GLY A 66 -26.10 -20.00 -3.89
C GLY A 66 -26.25 -18.87 -4.93
N ASP A 67 -27.52 -18.54 -5.21
CA ASP A 67 -27.86 -17.49 -6.20
C ASP A 67 -27.97 -16.09 -5.57
N THR A 68 -27.79 -15.96 -4.27
CA THR A 68 -28.07 -14.70 -3.54
C THR A 68 -26.85 -14.08 -2.89
N LEU A 69 -25.65 -14.66 -3.05
CA LEU A 69 -24.44 -14.11 -2.52
C LEU A 69 -23.93 -12.98 -3.41
N ASP A 70 -24.04 -11.75 -2.92
CA ASP A 70 -23.49 -10.57 -3.60
C ASP A 70 -22.02 -10.31 -3.24
N ILE A 71 -21.36 -9.44 -4.01
CA ILE A 71 -19.95 -9.08 -3.76
C ILE A 71 -19.79 -8.43 -2.38
N ALA A 72 -20.72 -7.58 -1.97
CA ALA A 72 -20.64 -6.94 -0.67
C ALA A 72 -20.67 -7.97 0.47
N ALA A 73 -21.49 -9.01 0.35
CA ALA A 73 -21.50 -10.12 1.31
C ALA A 73 -20.21 -10.94 1.26
N ALA A 74 -19.67 -11.19 0.06
CA ALA A 74 -18.38 -11.87 -0.08
C ALA A 74 -17.24 -11.09 0.60
N ILE A 75 -17.20 -9.76 0.45
CA ILE A 75 -16.22 -8.89 1.10
C ILE A 75 -16.42 -8.84 2.63
N ARG A 76 -17.64 -8.96 3.13
CA ARG A 76 -17.91 -9.07 4.57
C ARG A 76 -17.31 -10.33 5.23
N LEU A 77 -16.93 -11.33 4.45
CA LEU A 77 -16.15 -12.46 4.95
C LEU A 77 -14.80 -12.01 5.49
N VAL A 78 -14.19 -11.01 4.85
CA VAL A 78 -12.96 -10.39 5.36
C VAL A 78 -13.35 -9.43 6.48
N THR A 79 -12.95 -9.74 7.68
CA THR A 79 -13.26 -8.93 8.87
C THR A 79 -12.59 -7.57 8.78
N GLU A 80 -13.28 -6.59 9.37
CA GLU A 80 -12.77 -5.21 9.42
C GLU A 80 -12.58 -4.57 8.03
N SER A 81 -13.24 -5.10 7.00
CA SER A 81 -13.21 -4.54 5.65
C SER A 81 -14.57 -3.95 5.27
N HIS A 82 -14.52 -2.89 4.50
CA HIS A 82 -15.70 -2.26 3.90
C HIS A 82 -15.64 -2.44 2.40
N ALA A 83 -16.78 -2.68 1.76
CA ALA A 83 -16.87 -2.58 0.31
C ALA A 83 -16.98 -1.10 -0.06
N GLY A 84 -15.95 -0.57 -0.68
CA GLY A 84 -16.06 0.66 -1.45
C GLY A 84 -16.43 0.33 -2.89
N LEU A 85 -17.46 0.97 -3.42
CA LEU A 85 -17.87 0.80 -4.80
C LEU A 85 -17.54 2.06 -5.55
N GLY A 86 -16.67 1.94 -6.55
CA GLY A 86 -16.27 3.06 -7.35
C GLY A 86 -17.10 3.21 -8.62
N PRO A 87 -18.04 4.16 -8.71
CA PRO A 87 -18.40 4.69 -10.00
C PRO A 87 -17.23 5.43 -10.65
N THR A 88 -17.37 5.78 -11.92
CA THR A 88 -16.32 6.48 -12.67
C THR A 88 -15.71 7.65 -11.90
N ASN A 89 -14.39 7.66 -11.73
CA ASN A 89 -13.64 8.69 -11.01
C ASN A 89 -13.94 8.82 -9.52
N GLU A 90 -14.34 7.76 -8.86
CA GLU A 90 -14.52 7.85 -7.42
C GLU A 90 -13.19 7.98 -6.69
N LEU A 91 -13.18 8.87 -5.73
CA LEU A 91 -12.08 9.02 -4.79
C LEU A 91 -11.96 7.74 -3.95
N ILE A 92 -10.90 6.97 -4.17
CA ILE A 92 -10.60 5.78 -3.38
C ILE A 92 -10.10 6.19 -1.99
N GLY A 93 -9.34 7.29 -1.90
CA GLY A 93 -8.81 7.81 -0.66
C GLY A 93 -7.70 8.83 -0.87
N MET A 94 -6.90 9.04 0.16
CA MET A 94 -5.69 9.86 0.12
C MET A 94 -4.46 8.96 0.21
N ASP A 95 -3.41 9.30 -0.54
CA ASP A 95 -2.12 8.63 -0.41
C ASP A 95 -1.35 9.14 0.84
N GLU A 96 -0.16 8.60 1.07
CA GLU A 96 0.74 8.99 2.16
C GLU A 96 1.12 10.48 2.18
N TYR A 97 0.96 11.17 1.03
CA TYR A 97 1.26 12.59 0.87
C TYR A 97 -0.01 13.45 0.87
N ASN A 98 -1.14 12.89 1.35
CA ASN A 98 -2.45 13.57 1.38
C ASN A 98 -2.94 14.01 -0.01
N ARG A 99 -2.59 13.25 -1.06
CA ARG A 99 -3.09 13.49 -2.42
C ARG A 99 -4.28 12.58 -2.70
N PRO A 100 -5.32 13.06 -3.38
CA PRO A 100 -6.48 12.24 -3.69
C PRO A 100 -6.09 11.13 -4.68
N VAL A 101 -6.41 9.89 -4.32
CA VAL A 101 -6.24 8.70 -5.17
C VAL A 101 -7.60 8.35 -5.74
N TYR A 102 -7.67 8.31 -7.05
CA TYR A 102 -8.87 7.91 -7.80
C TYR A 102 -8.71 6.51 -8.38
N THR A 103 -9.83 5.91 -8.80
CA THR A 103 -9.77 4.66 -9.57
C THR A 103 -8.88 4.85 -10.79
N PRO A 104 -7.91 3.96 -11.04
CA PRO A 104 -6.99 4.08 -12.16
C PRO A 104 -7.71 4.19 -13.51
N ASP A 105 -7.20 4.99 -14.42
CA ASP A 105 -7.70 5.16 -15.80
C ASP A 105 -9.18 5.58 -15.91
N ASN A 106 -9.72 6.24 -14.89
CA ASN A 106 -11.14 6.61 -14.82
C ASN A 106 -12.10 5.41 -14.99
N LYS A 107 -11.64 4.21 -14.63
CA LYS A 107 -12.44 3.00 -14.73
C LYS A 107 -12.86 2.58 -13.32
N PRO A 108 -14.16 2.38 -13.10
CA PRO A 108 -14.65 1.93 -11.81
C PRO A 108 -14.09 0.54 -11.47
N GLY A 109 -13.83 0.32 -10.20
CA GLY A 109 -13.38 -0.94 -9.66
C GLY A 109 -14.00 -1.21 -8.30
N ILE A 110 -14.06 -2.47 -7.91
CA ILE A 110 -14.49 -2.86 -6.57
C ILE A 110 -13.32 -2.64 -5.61
N THR A 111 -13.55 -1.85 -4.59
CA THR A 111 -12.53 -1.54 -3.57
C THR A 111 -12.92 -2.12 -2.22
N VAL A 112 -11.99 -2.82 -1.60
CA VAL A 112 -12.06 -3.31 -0.22
C VAL A 112 -11.20 -2.41 0.64
N GLN A 113 -11.77 -1.80 1.67
CA GLN A 113 -11.08 -0.90 2.57
C GLN A 113 -11.02 -1.51 3.98
N ALA A 114 -9.84 -1.45 4.61
CA ALA A 114 -9.68 -1.85 6.00
C ALA A 114 -10.49 -0.92 6.93
N ASN A 115 -10.94 -1.47 8.07
CA ASN A 115 -11.76 -0.73 9.02
C ASN A 115 -10.97 0.22 9.91
N LYS A 116 -9.69 -0.04 10.11
CA LYS A 116 -8.80 0.78 10.94
C LYS A 116 -7.68 1.39 10.10
N PRO A 117 -7.31 2.65 10.37
CA PRO A 117 -6.16 3.27 9.72
C PRO A 117 -4.85 2.80 10.34
N GLY A 118 -3.75 3.10 9.66
CA GLY A 118 -2.41 2.83 10.14
C GLY A 118 -1.98 1.38 9.95
N VAL A 119 -0.80 1.09 10.47
CA VAL A 119 -0.19 -0.25 10.41
C VAL A 119 -0.99 -1.27 11.23
N ASP A 120 -1.59 -0.85 12.35
CA ASP A 120 -2.41 -1.74 13.21
C ASP A 120 -3.70 -2.23 12.52
N GLY A 121 -4.20 -1.48 11.54
CA GLY A 121 -5.36 -1.86 10.73
C GLY A 121 -5.00 -2.49 9.39
N GLN A 122 -3.71 -2.64 9.09
CA GLN A 122 -3.25 -3.11 7.79
C GLN A 122 -3.72 -4.52 7.49
N ILE A 123 -4.31 -4.70 6.30
CA ILE A 123 -4.48 -5.99 5.65
C ILE A 123 -3.29 -6.16 4.71
N ALA A 124 -2.41 -7.13 4.99
CA ALA A 124 -1.18 -7.27 4.24
C ALA A 124 -1.36 -8.04 2.92
N GLY A 125 -2.33 -8.93 2.86
CA GLY A 125 -2.69 -9.66 1.65
C GLY A 125 -4.14 -10.11 1.71
N LEU A 126 -4.83 -10.11 0.58
CA LEU A 126 -6.22 -10.51 0.43
C LEU A 126 -6.34 -11.39 -0.81
N THR A 127 -7.03 -12.53 -0.69
CA THR A 127 -7.31 -13.44 -1.80
C THR A 127 -8.73 -13.96 -1.73
N PHE A 128 -9.34 -14.11 -2.91
CA PHE A 128 -10.61 -14.78 -3.09
C PHE A 128 -10.43 -15.98 -4.02
N CYS A 129 -10.78 -17.16 -3.57
CA CYS A 129 -10.65 -18.40 -4.31
C CYS A 129 -12.01 -19.06 -4.46
N VAL A 130 -12.38 -19.39 -5.69
CA VAL A 130 -13.57 -20.18 -6.01
C VAL A 130 -13.13 -21.60 -6.36
N THR A 131 -13.77 -22.58 -5.72
CA THR A 131 -13.64 -23.99 -6.02
C THR A 131 -14.99 -24.55 -6.43
N ASP A 132 -15.01 -25.54 -7.32
CA ASP A 132 -16.23 -26.24 -7.68
C ASP A 132 -16.76 -27.13 -6.53
N SER A 133 -17.90 -27.77 -6.74
CA SER A 133 -18.50 -28.69 -5.77
C SER A 133 -17.65 -29.92 -5.44
N GLU A 134 -16.63 -30.23 -6.26
CA GLU A 134 -15.68 -31.32 -6.06
C GLU A 134 -14.39 -30.84 -5.35
N GLY A 135 -14.29 -29.55 -5.03
CA GLY A 135 -13.13 -28.95 -4.39
C GLY A 135 -11.97 -28.60 -5.35
N LYS A 136 -12.20 -28.68 -6.67
CA LYS A 136 -11.20 -28.30 -7.67
C LYS A 136 -11.23 -26.78 -7.89
N MET A 137 -10.04 -26.16 -7.97
CA MET A 137 -9.91 -24.72 -8.21
C MET A 137 -10.39 -24.34 -9.61
N ARG A 138 -11.15 -23.25 -9.66
CA ARG A 138 -11.60 -22.63 -10.92
C ARG A 138 -10.62 -21.53 -11.31
N ASN A 139 -9.50 -21.91 -11.91
CA ASN A 139 -8.40 -20.99 -12.22
C ASN A 139 -8.81 -19.84 -13.15
N ASP A 140 -9.73 -20.10 -14.08
CA ASP A 140 -10.30 -19.13 -15.00
C ASP A 140 -11.10 -18.03 -14.28
N VAL A 141 -11.86 -18.40 -13.27
CA VAL A 141 -12.61 -17.49 -12.39
C VAL A 141 -11.67 -16.73 -11.46
N ASN A 142 -10.77 -17.49 -10.80
CA ASN A 142 -9.88 -16.96 -9.78
C ASN A 142 -8.92 -15.91 -10.36
N ALA A 143 -8.43 -16.09 -11.59
CA ALA A 143 -7.59 -15.10 -12.25
C ALA A 143 -8.21 -13.69 -12.35
N THR A 144 -9.54 -13.61 -12.39
CA THR A 144 -10.25 -12.33 -12.45
C THR A 144 -10.76 -11.89 -11.08
N LEU A 145 -11.32 -12.82 -10.29
CA LEU A 145 -11.89 -12.51 -8.99
C LEU A 145 -10.81 -12.13 -7.97
N ASP A 146 -9.65 -12.79 -8.02
CA ASP A 146 -8.52 -12.56 -7.11
C ASP A 146 -7.57 -11.44 -7.58
N ALA A 147 -7.95 -10.68 -8.61
CA ALA A 147 -7.13 -9.59 -9.15
C ALA A 147 -7.18 -8.31 -8.30
N PHE A 148 -7.26 -8.45 -6.98
CA PHE A 148 -7.17 -7.33 -6.03
C PHE A 148 -5.73 -6.88 -5.87
N LYS A 149 -5.48 -5.58 -6.10
CA LYS A 149 -4.18 -4.96 -5.87
C LYS A 149 -4.27 -3.90 -4.79
N GLU A 150 -3.24 -3.80 -3.97
CA GLU A 150 -3.13 -2.72 -2.97
C GLU A 150 -3.01 -1.38 -3.69
N THR A 151 -3.99 -0.51 -3.52
CA THR A 151 -4.03 0.85 -4.11
C THR A 151 -3.65 1.92 -3.10
N ILE A 152 -3.99 1.71 -1.83
CA ILE A 152 -3.60 2.60 -0.74
C ILE A 152 -3.03 1.73 0.38
N ARG A 153 -1.90 2.15 0.93
CA ARG A 153 -1.22 1.48 2.03
C ARG A 153 -1.70 2.01 3.37
N GLY A 154 -1.86 1.12 4.34
CA GLY A 154 -2.04 1.49 5.75
C GLY A 154 -0.74 2.04 6.31
N GLN A 155 -0.71 3.31 6.64
CA GLN A 155 0.45 3.97 7.23
C GLN A 155 0.04 4.72 8.48
N ASN A 156 0.91 4.71 9.47
CA ASN A 156 0.74 5.55 10.65
C ASN A 156 0.96 7.02 10.25
N PRO A 157 0.33 7.98 10.96
CA PRO A 157 0.61 9.39 10.72
C PRO A 157 2.12 9.62 10.88
N SER A 158 2.70 10.28 9.89
CA SER A 158 4.09 10.72 9.99
C SER A 158 4.14 11.84 11.03
N GLU A 159 4.58 11.54 12.23
CA GLU A 159 5.14 12.58 13.08
C GLU A 159 6.34 13.14 12.31
N ASP A 160 6.54 14.43 12.33
CA ASP A 160 7.49 15.23 11.51
C ASP A 160 8.97 14.75 11.63
N ASN A 161 9.21 13.46 11.43
CA ASN A 161 10.49 12.75 11.51
C ASN A 161 11.31 12.86 10.22
N ALA A 162 10.98 13.82 9.37
CA ALA A 162 11.76 14.06 8.17
C ALA A 162 13.17 14.56 8.55
N LEU A 163 14.19 13.92 8.00
CA LEU A 163 15.57 14.41 8.07
C LEU A 163 15.65 15.71 7.28
N VAL A 164 15.99 16.79 7.97
CA VAL A 164 16.16 18.10 7.37
C VAL A 164 17.63 18.34 7.09
N LEU A 165 17.99 18.44 5.80
CA LEU A 165 19.35 18.71 5.34
C LEU A 165 19.44 20.15 4.85
N GLN A 166 20.19 20.99 5.56
CA GLN A 166 20.45 22.36 5.13
C GLN A 166 21.40 22.35 3.91
N THR A 167 20.94 22.88 2.78
CA THR A 167 21.68 22.87 1.52
C THR A 167 22.14 24.25 1.05
N GLY A 168 21.86 25.28 1.83
CA GLY A 168 22.22 26.66 1.45
C GLY A 168 22.44 27.55 2.68
N THR A 169 22.90 28.76 2.42
CA THR A 169 23.26 29.76 3.45
C THR A 169 22.06 30.57 3.95
N ARG A 170 20.90 30.43 3.34
CA ARG A 170 19.69 31.19 3.69
C ARG A 170 18.68 30.28 4.38
N ALA A 171 17.78 30.88 5.16
CA ALA A 171 16.64 30.19 5.72
C ALA A 171 15.77 29.58 4.62
N ASN A 172 15.18 28.40 4.89
CA ASN A 172 14.34 27.62 3.97
C ASN A 172 15.07 27.04 2.74
N GLN A 173 16.40 27.01 2.73
CA GLN A 173 17.21 26.29 1.75
C GLN A 173 17.53 24.88 2.29
N GLU A 174 16.51 24.08 2.48
CA GLU A 174 16.61 22.74 3.05
C GLU A 174 16.02 21.69 2.11
N ILE A 175 16.55 20.46 2.20
CA ILE A 175 15.94 19.27 1.61
C ILE A 175 15.38 18.45 2.76
N LYS A 176 14.07 18.25 2.76
CA LYS A 176 13.39 17.34 3.70
C LYS A 176 13.35 15.95 3.08
N VAL A 177 13.79 14.95 3.84
CA VAL A 177 13.78 13.54 3.44
C VAL A 177 13.01 12.76 4.49
N GLY A 178 11.85 12.25 4.11
CA GLY A 178 11.06 11.31 4.91
C GLY A 178 11.37 9.88 4.47
N PHE A 179 11.46 8.96 5.42
CA PHE A 179 11.57 7.54 5.16
C PHE A 179 10.33 6.83 5.66
N THR A 180 9.79 5.93 4.84
CA THR A 180 8.68 5.07 5.27
C THR A 180 9.18 3.97 6.21
N ASP A 181 8.30 3.50 7.09
CA ASP A 181 8.63 2.39 7.99
C ASP A 181 8.78 1.09 7.19
N MET A 182 10.00 0.54 7.17
CA MET A 182 10.38 -0.68 6.45
C MET A 182 10.58 -1.89 7.37
N ARG A 183 10.13 -1.79 8.63
CA ARG A 183 10.14 -2.95 9.52
C ARG A 183 9.22 -4.05 9.00
N SER A 184 9.51 -5.29 9.35
CA SER A 184 8.73 -6.46 8.92
C SER A 184 7.23 -6.36 9.29
N ALA A 185 6.89 -5.70 10.39
CA ALA A 185 5.52 -5.43 10.77
C ALA A 185 4.83 -4.43 9.82
N ALA A 186 5.51 -3.32 9.46
CA ALA A 186 4.99 -2.33 8.53
C ALA A 186 4.88 -2.87 7.10
N LEU A 187 5.71 -3.86 6.75
CA LEU A 187 5.61 -4.61 5.48
C LEU A 187 4.52 -5.69 5.51
N GLY A 188 3.90 -5.94 6.68
CA GLY A 188 2.87 -6.98 6.83
C GLY A 188 3.41 -8.40 6.95
N LEU A 189 4.74 -8.56 7.12
CA LEU A 189 5.40 -9.88 7.19
C LEU A 189 5.40 -10.48 8.60
N GLN A 190 5.12 -9.68 9.61
CA GLN A 190 5.17 -10.06 11.01
C GLN A 190 4.16 -9.28 11.83
N SER A 191 3.67 -9.85 12.95
CA SER A 191 2.86 -9.15 13.92
C SER A 191 3.64 -7.99 14.56
N GLN A 192 2.96 -6.87 14.78
CA GLN A 192 3.51 -5.72 15.49
C GLN A 192 3.62 -5.97 17.01
N SER A 193 2.71 -6.78 17.54
CA SER A 193 2.76 -7.21 18.93
C SER A 193 3.76 -8.36 19.09
N GLY A 194 4.89 -8.14 19.76
CA GLY A 194 5.94 -9.14 19.97
C GLY A 194 5.54 -10.37 20.78
N ASN A 195 4.27 -10.49 21.16
CA ASN A 195 3.68 -11.59 21.90
C ASN A 195 2.95 -12.57 20.97
N GLY A 196 3.69 -13.16 20.03
CA GLY A 196 3.17 -14.07 19.01
C GLY A 196 2.61 -15.41 19.51
N TRP A 197 2.13 -15.49 20.73
CA TRP A 197 1.56 -16.69 21.34
C TRP A 197 0.11 -16.51 21.78
N ASP A 198 -0.44 -15.30 21.67
CA ASP A 198 -1.83 -15.05 21.96
C ASP A 198 -2.64 -15.47 20.74
N HIS A 199 -3.37 -16.56 20.86
CA HIS A 199 -4.40 -16.96 19.90
C HIS A 199 -5.46 -15.86 19.89
N GLN A 200 -5.27 -14.84 19.06
CA GLN A 200 -6.30 -13.85 18.91
C GLN A 200 -7.52 -14.54 18.29
N PRO A 201 -8.67 -14.54 18.98
CA PRO A 201 -9.88 -15.13 18.41
C PRO A 201 -10.16 -14.43 17.08
N LEU A 202 -10.65 -15.19 16.10
CA LEU A 202 -11.09 -14.64 14.83
C LEU A 202 -11.92 -13.39 15.10
N PRO A 203 -11.55 -12.25 14.52
CA PRO A 203 -12.37 -11.07 14.64
C PRO A 203 -13.78 -11.40 14.14
N ALA A 204 -14.82 -10.91 14.80
CA ALA A 204 -16.20 -11.17 14.41
C ALA A 204 -16.46 -10.68 12.97
N PRO A 205 -17.08 -11.47 12.10
CA PRO A 205 -17.41 -11.03 10.76
C PRO A 205 -18.40 -9.88 10.78
N LEU A 206 -18.37 -9.04 9.76
CA LEU A 206 -19.37 -7.99 9.58
C LEU A 206 -20.74 -8.61 9.29
N THR A 207 -21.76 -8.18 10.02
CA THR A 207 -23.14 -8.63 9.81
C THR A 207 -23.88 -7.76 8.79
N PRO A 208 -24.84 -8.30 8.00
CA PRO A 208 -25.33 -9.68 7.98
C PRO A 208 -24.39 -10.65 7.27
N LEU A 209 -24.31 -11.88 7.78
CA LEU A 209 -23.55 -12.96 7.17
C LEU A 209 -24.35 -13.64 6.07
N PRO A 210 -23.70 -14.14 5.00
CA PRO A 210 -24.37 -14.94 3.99
C PRO A 210 -24.88 -16.27 4.61
N PRO A 211 -25.96 -16.82 4.07
CA PRO A 211 -26.37 -18.18 4.43
C PRO A 211 -25.24 -19.16 4.04
N ASN A 212 -25.16 -20.27 4.74
CA ASN A 212 -24.14 -21.33 4.53
C ASN A 212 -22.68 -20.89 4.81
N PHE A 213 -22.53 -19.88 5.63
CA PHE A 213 -21.22 -19.43 6.09
C PHE A 213 -20.57 -20.48 7.00
N THR A 214 -19.32 -20.81 6.68
CA THR A 214 -18.47 -21.64 7.53
C THR A 214 -17.23 -20.87 7.92
N ASP A 215 -17.05 -20.70 9.22
CA ASP A 215 -15.86 -20.08 9.77
C ASP A 215 -14.79 -21.17 9.98
N THR A 216 -13.93 -21.34 8.98
CA THR A 216 -12.84 -22.29 9.06
C THR A 216 -11.58 -21.54 9.43
N GLN A 217 -11.27 -21.56 10.70
CA GLN A 217 -10.07 -20.93 11.21
C GLN A 217 -8.84 -21.73 10.80
N VAL A 218 -8.06 -21.22 9.87
CA VAL A 218 -6.66 -21.59 9.75
C VAL A 218 -5.85 -20.56 10.49
N VAL A 219 -5.66 -20.80 11.77
CA VAL A 219 -4.81 -19.98 12.61
C VAL A 219 -3.37 -20.38 12.32
N GLY A 220 -2.64 -19.48 11.69
CA GLY A 220 -1.20 -19.56 11.70
C GLY A 220 -0.68 -19.41 13.13
N MET A 221 -0.05 -20.44 13.68
CA MET A 221 0.62 -20.33 14.97
C MET A 221 1.92 -19.57 14.81
N GLY A 222 1.95 -18.29 15.18
CA GLY A 222 3.19 -17.56 15.30
C GLY A 222 3.15 -16.11 14.77
N PRO A 223 4.16 -15.31 15.10
CA PRO A 223 4.25 -13.90 14.72
C PRO A 223 4.64 -13.68 13.25
N LYS A 224 4.76 -14.74 12.44
CA LYS A 224 5.27 -14.70 11.06
C LYS A 224 4.27 -15.32 10.10
N ILE A 225 4.32 -14.87 8.85
CA ILE A 225 3.53 -15.44 7.75
C ILE A 225 3.76 -16.95 7.65
N GLN A 226 2.67 -17.68 7.48
CA GLN A 226 2.68 -19.12 7.33
C GLN A 226 2.33 -19.53 5.89
N VAL A 227 2.91 -20.65 5.46
CA VAL A 227 2.71 -21.25 4.14
C VAL A 227 2.35 -22.74 4.26
N THR A 228 1.76 -23.13 5.40
CA THR A 228 1.49 -24.53 5.72
C THR A 228 0.25 -25.08 5.00
N THR A 229 -0.68 -24.21 4.60
CA THR A 229 -1.85 -24.56 3.82
C THR A 229 -1.81 -23.87 2.47
N ARG A 230 -2.61 -24.36 1.50
CA ARG A 230 -2.71 -23.76 0.16
C ARG A 230 -3.23 -22.33 0.25
N GLU A 231 -4.24 -22.11 1.05
CA GLU A 231 -4.88 -20.80 1.27
C GLU A 231 -3.90 -19.82 1.91
N ALA A 232 -3.17 -20.27 2.92
CA ALA A 232 -2.13 -19.46 3.56
C ALA A 232 -0.98 -19.14 2.59
N ALA A 233 -0.58 -20.10 1.75
CA ALA A 233 0.45 -19.87 0.74
C ALA A 233 0.01 -18.85 -0.32
N ASN A 234 -1.23 -18.92 -0.80
CA ASN A 234 -1.78 -17.94 -1.75
C ASN A 234 -1.82 -16.54 -1.14
N ALA A 235 -2.33 -16.39 0.08
CA ALA A 235 -2.33 -15.11 0.76
C ALA A 235 -0.91 -14.58 1.00
N ALA A 236 0.03 -15.45 1.34
CA ALA A 236 1.43 -15.09 1.54
C ALA A 236 2.09 -14.54 0.27
N ILE A 237 1.77 -15.06 -0.91
CA ILE A 237 2.29 -14.53 -2.19
C ILE A 237 1.93 -13.06 -2.33
N ASN A 238 0.67 -12.70 -2.13
CA ASN A 238 0.23 -11.31 -2.22
C ASN A 238 0.92 -10.41 -1.19
N VAL A 239 1.16 -10.92 0.02
CA VAL A 239 1.91 -10.17 1.05
C VAL A 239 3.35 -9.91 0.62
N PHE A 240 4.03 -10.93 0.07
CA PHE A 240 5.41 -10.77 -0.41
C PHE A 240 5.49 -9.83 -1.61
N ASP A 241 4.54 -9.91 -2.54
CA ASP A 241 4.48 -8.99 -3.69
C ASP A 241 4.27 -7.55 -3.22
N ASN A 242 3.34 -7.30 -2.31
CA ASN A 242 3.10 -5.98 -1.73
C ASN A 242 4.33 -5.47 -0.96
N ALA A 243 4.99 -6.32 -0.19
CA ALA A 243 6.22 -5.98 0.53
C ALA A 243 7.36 -5.62 -0.43
N LEU A 244 7.50 -6.38 -1.54
CA LEU A 244 8.50 -6.11 -2.58
C LEU A 244 8.24 -4.78 -3.29
N ILE A 245 6.99 -4.47 -3.62
CA ILE A 245 6.60 -3.19 -4.21
C ILE A 245 6.95 -2.04 -3.25
N LYS A 246 6.60 -2.16 -1.97
CA LYS A 246 6.95 -1.16 -0.95
C LYS A 246 8.46 -0.93 -0.86
N ALA A 247 9.23 -2.02 -0.83
CA ALA A 247 10.69 -1.95 -0.75
C ALA A 247 11.32 -1.32 -2.00
N THR A 248 10.81 -1.65 -3.19
CA THR A 248 11.27 -1.04 -4.45
C THR A 248 10.93 0.44 -4.54
N ASP A 249 9.73 0.83 -4.15
CA ASP A 249 9.31 2.24 -4.14
C ASP A 249 10.20 3.07 -3.22
N GLU A 250 10.49 2.57 -2.01
CA GLU A 250 11.38 3.25 -1.08
C GLU A 250 12.81 3.33 -1.60
N ALA A 251 13.31 2.27 -2.25
CA ALA A 251 14.63 2.28 -2.88
C ALA A 251 14.71 3.33 -4.01
N VAL A 252 13.65 3.49 -4.80
CA VAL A 252 13.56 4.52 -5.84
C VAL A 252 13.55 5.93 -5.22
N ASN A 253 12.78 6.13 -4.15
CA ASN A 253 12.74 7.41 -3.43
C ASN A 253 14.11 7.78 -2.87
N ILE A 254 14.80 6.83 -2.21
CA ILE A 254 16.16 7.04 -1.71
C ILE A 254 17.12 7.36 -2.84
N GLY A 255 17.05 6.65 -3.97
CA GLY A 255 17.86 6.91 -5.16
C GLY A 255 17.64 8.31 -5.73
N ALA A 256 16.39 8.76 -5.80
CA ALA A 256 16.04 10.10 -6.25
C ALA A 256 16.61 11.19 -5.32
N VAL A 257 16.50 11.00 -4.00
CA VAL A 257 17.08 11.89 -3.01
C VAL A 257 18.60 11.92 -3.11
N GLN A 258 19.24 10.76 -3.25
CA GLN A 258 20.70 10.64 -3.42
C GLN A 258 21.17 11.42 -4.64
N ASN A 259 20.52 11.26 -5.80
CA ASN A 259 20.84 12.02 -6.99
C ASN A 259 20.68 13.52 -6.76
N ARG A 260 19.57 13.95 -6.12
CA ARG A 260 19.33 15.36 -5.79
C ARG A 260 20.42 15.93 -4.89
N LEU A 261 20.83 15.18 -3.87
CA LEU A 261 21.92 15.59 -2.97
C LEU A 261 23.26 15.69 -3.70
N GLN A 262 23.56 14.75 -4.61
CA GLN A 262 24.78 14.78 -5.41
C GLN A 262 24.84 16.04 -6.30
N TYR A 263 23.74 16.38 -7.00
CA TYR A 263 23.67 17.60 -7.78
C TYR A 263 23.78 18.87 -6.92
N THR A 264 23.13 18.85 -5.75
CA THR A 264 23.20 19.98 -4.81
C THR A 264 24.62 20.16 -4.29
N SER A 265 25.31 19.07 -3.94
CA SER A 265 26.71 19.08 -3.50
C SER A 265 27.63 19.67 -4.57
N ASN A 266 27.47 19.22 -5.82
CA ASN A 266 28.27 19.76 -6.92
C ASN A 266 28.02 21.25 -7.14
N ASN A 267 26.76 21.70 -7.07
CA ASN A 267 26.42 23.12 -7.18
C ASN A 267 26.99 23.95 -6.04
N LEU A 268 27.00 23.42 -4.82
CA LEU A 268 27.57 24.11 -3.66
C LEU A 268 29.10 24.23 -3.75
N ILE A 269 29.78 23.23 -4.30
CA ILE A 269 31.24 23.29 -4.54
C ILE A 269 31.52 24.43 -5.52
N VAL A 270 30.85 24.47 -6.68
CA VAL A 270 31.03 25.54 -7.67
C VAL A 270 30.65 26.91 -7.07
N ALA A 271 29.59 27.01 -6.30
CA ALA A 271 29.22 28.25 -5.63
C ALA A 271 30.29 28.71 -4.62
N SER A 272 30.88 27.77 -3.88
CA SER A 272 31.98 28.04 -2.93
C SER A 272 33.22 28.54 -3.64
N GLU A 273 33.62 27.92 -4.77
CA GLU A 273 34.72 28.34 -5.57
C GLU A 273 34.51 29.75 -6.13
N ASN A 274 33.32 30.06 -6.66
CA ASN A 274 32.99 31.38 -7.16
C ASN A 274 33.02 32.47 -6.07
N VAL A 275 32.52 32.14 -4.86
CA VAL A 275 32.58 33.07 -3.70
C VAL A 275 34.01 33.31 -3.28
N GLN A 276 34.84 32.26 -3.24
CA GLN A 276 36.26 32.35 -2.90
C GLN A 276 37.05 33.16 -3.96
N ALA A 277 36.77 32.96 -5.23
CA ALA A 277 37.35 33.76 -6.28
C ALA A 277 36.94 35.24 -6.18
N SER A 278 35.69 35.52 -5.85
CA SER A 278 35.21 36.88 -5.65
C SER A 278 35.84 37.54 -4.41
N GLU A 279 35.99 36.75 -3.32
CA GLU A 279 36.69 37.23 -2.12
C GLU A 279 38.14 37.57 -2.41
N SER A 280 38.84 36.69 -3.13
CA SER A 280 40.23 36.94 -3.57
C SER A 280 40.33 38.24 -4.38
N THR A 281 39.42 38.47 -5.35
CA THR A 281 39.40 39.70 -6.16
C THR A 281 39.22 40.97 -5.33
N ILE A 282 38.53 40.91 -4.21
CA ILE A 282 38.28 42.05 -3.33
C ILE A 282 39.40 42.24 -2.29
N ARG A 283 39.91 41.14 -1.75
CA ARG A 283 40.87 41.19 -0.62
C ARG A 283 42.34 41.16 -1.02
N ASP A 284 42.64 40.49 -2.13
CA ASP A 284 44.03 40.35 -2.56
C ASP A 284 44.50 41.62 -3.27
N ALA A 285 45.48 42.25 -2.68
CA ALA A 285 46.14 43.39 -3.31
C ALA A 285 47.06 42.87 -4.42
N ASP A 286 46.95 43.47 -5.59
CA ASP A 286 47.95 43.27 -6.66
C ASP A 286 49.27 43.91 -6.22
N MET A 287 50.17 43.09 -5.69
CA MET A 287 51.46 43.54 -5.17
C MET A 287 52.29 44.27 -6.23
N ALA A 288 52.19 43.92 -7.49
CA ALA A 288 52.89 44.60 -8.55
C ALA A 288 52.35 46.03 -8.76
N LYS A 289 51.04 46.20 -8.67
CA LYS A 289 50.35 47.48 -8.78
C LYS A 289 50.61 48.35 -7.53
N GLU A 290 50.53 47.77 -6.35
CA GLU A 290 50.83 48.48 -5.08
C GLU A 290 52.33 48.89 -4.98
N MET A 291 53.25 48.06 -5.41
CA MET A 291 54.69 48.40 -5.49
C MET A 291 54.96 49.50 -6.49
N THR A 292 54.24 49.48 -7.62
CA THR A 292 54.36 50.56 -8.64
C THR A 292 53.80 51.89 -8.12
N ALA A 293 52.68 51.85 -7.38
CA ALA A 293 52.12 53.03 -6.73
C ALA A 293 53.05 53.56 -5.62
N TYR A 294 53.64 52.64 -4.82
CA TYR A 294 54.60 52.98 -3.79
C TYR A 294 55.85 53.64 -4.33
N THR A 295 56.45 53.08 -5.41
CA THR A 295 57.64 53.66 -6.07
C THR A 295 57.37 54.99 -6.79
N LYS A 296 56.14 55.21 -7.22
CA LYS A 296 55.71 56.51 -7.85
C LYS A 296 55.48 57.60 -6.80
N ASN A 297 55.10 57.24 -5.56
CA ASN A 297 54.78 58.16 -4.49
C ASN A 297 56.00 58.49 -3.57
N ASN A 298 57.12 57.78 -3.71
CA ASN A 298 58.41 58.09 -3.11
C ASN A 298 59.32 58.79 -4.13
#